data_053fd1a6e552d66d04bfd06d50fa7a79
#
_entry.id   053fd1a6e552d66d04bfd06d50fa7a79
#
_cell.length_a   1.000
_cell.length_b   1.000
_cell.length_c   1.000
_cell.angle_alpha   90.00
_cell.angle_beta   90.00
_cell.angle_gamma   90.00
#
_symmetry.space_group_name_H-M   'P 1'
#
loop_
_entity.id
_entity.type
_entity.pdbx_description
1 polymer ?
#
loop_
_entity_poly.entity_id
_entity_poly.type
_entity_poly.pdbx_seq_one_letter_code
_entity_poly.pdbx_strand_id
1 'polypeptide(L)'
;MSEFELTDEQLIKKFQNGDVGAYNQIVYRYKDRLFNFIYRFLNDLDRSEDLVQDTLLKLYTHKDSYKEIAKFSTWLYTIAANLARTELRKIKRRKTFSVTELSHDDREFIIKSTDMGPGEENFSQNFEKNVQRALAELPDDFKTIIILRDIQELSYDEISK
;
A
#
# COMPACT_ATOMS: atom_id res chain seq x y z
N MET A 1 -5.48 -18.07 30.55
CA MET A 1 -4.14 -17.43 30.58
C MET A 1 -4.09 -16.52 29.38
N SER A 2 -4.12 -15.23 29.61
CA SER A 2 -3.87 -14.28 28.54
C SER A 2 -2.38 -14.40 28.15
N GLU A 3 -2.10 -15.03 27.01
CA GLU A 3 -0.83 -14.84 26.36
C GLU A 3 -0.67 -13.33 26.17
N PHE A 4 0.30 -12.74 26.83
CA PHE A 4 0.68 -11.37 26.59
C PHE A 4 1.13 -11.30 25.13
N GLU A 5 0.25 -10.82 24.27
CA GLU A 5 0.60 -10.59 22.87
C GLU A 5 1.79 -9.62 22.85
N LEU A 6 2.90 -10.11 22.33
CA LEU A 6 4.11 -9.29 22.19
C LEU A 6 3.79 -8.08 21.32
N THR A 7 4.30 -6.92 21.68
CA THR A 7 4.21 -5.73 20.84
C THR A 7 5.03 -5.90 19.58
N ASP A 8 4.74 -5.11 18.56
CA ASP A 8 5.47 -5.18 17.30
C ASP A 8 6.96 -4.86 17.47
N GLU A 9 7.29 -3.93 18.37
CA GLU A 9 8.66 -3.59 18.72
C GLU A 9 9.38 -4.76 19.43
N GLN A 10 8.67 -5.52 20.26
CA GLN A 10 9.22 -6.73 20.88
C GLN A 10 9.42 -7.83 19.86
N LEU A 11 8.51 -7.98 18.89
CA LEU A 11 8.62 -8.96 17.83
C LEU A 11 9.80 -8.67 16.90
N ILE A 12 9.95 -7.42 16.46
CA ILE A 12 11.09 -7.07 15.60
C ILE A 12 12.43 -7.25 16.33
N LYS A 13 12.49 -6.94 17.61
CA LYS A 13 13.69 -7.16 18.43
C LYS A 13 14.07 -8.64 18.54
N LYS A 14 13.08 -9.50 18.77
CA LYS A 14 13.30 -10.96 18.74
C LYS A 14 13.78 -11.44 17.37
N PHE A 15 13.18 -10.93 16.31
CA PHE A 15 13.59 -11.27 14.94
C PHE A 15 15.02 -10.80 14.61
N GLN A 16 15.41 -9.60 15.05
CA GLN A 16 16.79 -9.12 14.94
C GLN A 16 17.78 -10.06 15.64
N ASN A 17 17.38 -10.68 16.74
CA ASN A 17 18.16 -11.68 17.48
C ASN A 17 18.09 -13.10 16.88
N GLY A 18 17.43 -13.27 15.74
CA GLY A 18 17.40 -14.53 15.00
C GLY A 18 16.13 -15.38 15.19
N ASP A 19 15.13 -14.89 15.92
CA ASP A 19 13.86 -15.59 16.11
C ASP A 19 12.97 -15.46 14.86
N VAL A 20 13.00 -16.47 14.00
CA VAL A 20 12.14 -16.54 12.79
C VAL A 20 10.65 -16.66 13.14
N GLY A 21 10.31 -17.23 14.29
CA GLY A 21 8.93 -17.30 14.76
C GLY A 21 8.32 -15.90 14.99
N ALA A 22 9.13 -14.97 15.50
CA ALA A 22 8.73 -13.57 15.65
C ALA A 22 8.47 -12.90 14.29
N TYR A 23 9.27 -13.19 13.26
CA TYR A 23 9.02 -12.74 11.90
C TYR A 23 7.68 -13.26 11.36
N ASN A 24 7.39 -14.53 11.53
CA ASN A 24 6.13 -15.12 11.09
C ASN A 24 4.92 -14.46 11.76
N GLN A 25 5.01 -14.08 13.03
CA GLN A 25 3.95 -13.32 13.71
C GLN A 25 3.77 -11.93 13.11
N ILE A 26 4.85 -11.23 12.77
CA ILE A 26 4.79 -9.93 12.09
C ILE A 26 4.10 -10.10 10.72
N VAL A 27 4.50 -11.10 9.93
CA VAL A 27 3.87 -11.40 8.64
C VAL A 27 2.38 -11.64 8.79
N TYR A 28 1.98 -12.45 9.76
CA TYR A 28 0.58 -12.74 10.02
C TYR A 28 -0.24 -11.49 10.36
N ARG A 29 0.32 -10.57 11.17
CA ARG A 29 -0.36 -9.32 11.56
C ARG A 29 -0.48 -8.32 10.41
N TYR A 30 0.53 -8.24 9.55
CA TYR A 30 0.68 -7.14 8.60
C TYR A 30 0.35 -7.48 7.16
N LYS A 31 0.36 -8.75 6.74
CA LYS A 31 0.15 -9.13 5.33
C LYS A 31 -1.12 -8.51 4.72
N ASP A 32 -2.25 -8.63 5.39
CA ASP A 32 -3.52 -8.12 4.87
C ASP A 32 -3.59 -6.59 4.95
N ARG A 33 -3.04 -6.00 6.00
CA ARG A 33 -2.95 -4.55 6.17
C ARG A 33 -2.04 -3.93 5.10
N LEU A 34 -0.90 -4.55 4.82
CA LEU A 34 0.01 -4.13 3.75
C LEU A 34 -0.65 -4.26 2.38
N PHE A 35 -1.37 -5.36 2.14
CA PHE A 35 -2.10 -5.55 0.90
C PHE A 35 -3.13 -4.43 0.68
N ASN A 36 -3.98 -4.16 1.66
CA ASN A 36 -4.97 -3.09 1.58
C ASN A 36 -4.32 -1.71 1.37
N PHE A 37 -3.23 -1.45 2.07
CA PHE A 37 -2.47 -0.22 1.92
C PHE A 37 -1.90 -0.06 0.50
N ILE A 38 -1.22 -1.05 -0.02
CA ILE A 38 -0.60 -1.03 -1.35
C ILE A 38 -1.67 -1.00 -2.46
N TYR A 39 -2.75 -1.74 -2.29
CA TYR A 39 -3.86 -1.76 -3.23
C TYR A 39 -4.49 -0.36 -3.42
N ARG A 40 -4.55 0.46 -2.37
CA ARG A 40 -5.00 1.85 -2.46
C ARG A 40 -4.15 2.70 -3.40
N PHE A 41 -2.86 2.38 -3.52
CA PHE A 41 -1.98 3.05 -4.48
C PHE A 41 -2.14 2.52 -5.90
N LEU A 42 -2.18 1.21 -6.07
CA LEU A 42 -2.02 0.56 -7.37
C LEU A 42 -3.33 0.23 -8.06
N ASN A 43 -4.37 -0.04 -7.29
CA ASN A 43 -5.65 -0.57 -7.79
C ASN A 43 -5.48 -1.79 -8.73
N ASP A 44 -4.52 -2.65 -8.40
CA ASP A 44 -4.14 -3.85 -9.14
C ASP A 44 -3.82 -4.95 -8.12
N LEU A 45 -4.57 -6.06 -8.17
CA LEU A 45 -4.47 -7.13 -7.19
C LEU A 45 -3.12 -7.84 -7.25
N ASP A 46 -2.72 -8.27 -8.44
CA ASP A 46 -1.51 -9.07 -8.65
C ASP A 46 -0.25 -8.28 -8.26
N ARG A 47 -0.16 -7.04 -8.69
CA ARG A 47 0.95 -6.16 -8.34
C ARG A 47 0.97 -5.81 -6.85
N SER A 48 -0.19 -5.69 -6.22
CA SER A 48 -0.27 -5.45 -4.79
C SER A 48 0.24 -6.63 -4.00
N GLU A 49 -0.10 -7.86 -4.39
CA GLU A 49 0.45 -9.08 -3.78
C GLU A 49 1.96 -9.17 -3.93
N ASP A 50 2.49 -8.89 -5.12
CA ASP A 50 3.93 -8.86 -5.38
C ASP A 50 4.64 -7.85 -4.47
N LEU A 51 4.10 -6.64 -4.31
CA LEU A 51 4.69 -5.62 -3.47
C LEU A 51 4.56 -5.92 -1.97
N VAL A 52 3.54 -6.65 -1.54
CA VAL A 52 3.48 -7.17 -0.16
C VAL A 52 4.65 -8.12 0.08
N GLN A 53 4.89 -9.05 -0.83
CA GLN A 53 6.02 -9.98 -0.73
C GLN A 53 7.36 -9.24 -0.73
N ASP A 54 7.53 -8.25 -1.62
CA ASP A 54 8.74 -7.43 -1.67
C ASP A 54 8.95 -6.62 -0.37
N THR A 55 7.87 -6.09 0.21
CA THR A 55 7.91 -5.37 1.50
C THR A 55 8.37 -6.30 2.62
N LEU A 56 7.80 -7.49 2.70
CA LEU A 56 8.14 -8.49 3.71
C LEU A 56 9.56 -9.04 3.51
N LEU A 57 10.00 -9.19 2.27
CA LEU A 57 11.38 -9.57 1.95
C LEU A 57 12.37 -8.47 2.37
N LYS A 58 12.02 -7.20 2.14
CA LYS A 58 12.85 -6.07 2.61
C LYS A 58 12.89 -6.00 4.13
N LEU A 59 11.78 -6.24 4.81
CA LEU A 59 11.76 -6.39 6.26
C LEU A 59 12.74 -7.49 6.71
N TYR A 60 12.71 -8.64 6.06
CA TYR A 60 13.58 -9.76 6.41
C TYR A 60 15.06 -9.43 6.22
N THR A 61 15.42 -8.87 5.08
CA THR A 61 16.81 -8.58 4.71
C THR A 61 17.38 -7.34 5.41
N HIS A 62 16.54 -6.38 5.78
CA HIS A 62 16.96 -5.11 6.39
C HIS A 62 16.46 -4.95 7.84
N LYS A 63 16.17 -6.04 8.53
CA LYS A 63 15.66 -6.03 9.91
C LYS A 63 16.54 -5.20 10.86
N ASP A 64 17.84 -5.24 10.67
CA ASP A 64 18.82 -4.54 11.52
C ASP A 64 18.86 -3.02 11.26
N SER A 65 18.22 -2.56 10.17
CA SER A 65 18.08 -1.14 9.88
C SER A 65 16.99 -0.48 10.72
N TYR A 66 16.05 -1.26 11.26
CA TYR A 66 15.07 -0.72 12.18
C TYR A 66 15.71 -0.33 13.50
N LYS A 67 15.47 0.91 13.90
CA LYS A 67 15.88 1.43 15.22
C LYS A 67 14.62 1.96 15.91
N GLU A 68 14.52 1.76 17.21
CA GLU A 68 13.37 2.15 18.04
C GLU A 68 13.26 3.69 18.23
N ILE A 69 13.46 4.44 17.14
CA ILE A 69 13.27 5.90 17.12
C ILE A 69 11.83 6.24 16.72
N ALA A 70 11.21 5.40 15.90
CA ALA A 70 9.84 5.50 15.45
C ALA A 70 9.13 4.16 15.68
N LYS A 71 7.79 4.16 15.65
CA LYS A 71 7.01 2.93 15.71
C LYS A 71 7.37 1.99 14.57
N PHE A 72 7.40 0.70 14.87
CA PHE A 72 7.66 -0.33 13.87
C PHE A 72 6.70 -0.25 12.69
N SER A 73 5.41 -0.04 12.94
CA SER A 73 4.41 0.11 11.88
C SER A 73 4.74 1.25 10.93
N THR A 74 5.15 2.40 11.43
CA THR A 74 5.55 3.55 10.60
C THR A 74 6.73 3.21 9.69
N TRP A 75 7.73 2.55 10.22
CA TRP A 75 8.88 2.13 9.45
C TRP A 75 8.51 1.11 8.36
N LEU A 76 7.67 0.13 8.68
CA LEU A 76 7.20 -0.88 7.73
C LEU A 76 6.35 -0.26 6.61
N TYR A 77 5.41 0.62 6.95
CA TYR A 77 4.60 1.32 5.94
C TYR A 77 5.42 2.28 5.09
N THR A 78 6.49 2.84 5.61
CA THR A 78 7.43 3.63 4.80
C THR A 78 8.09 2.80 3.71
N ILE A 79 8.50 1.57 4.02
CA ILE A 79 9.03 0.64 3.02
C ILE A 79 7.97 0.35 1.95
N ALA A 80 6.76 0.01 2.36
CA ALA A 80 5.66 -0.28 1.45
C ALA A 80 5.29 0.91 0.58
N ALA A 81 5.21 2.11 1.14
CA ALA A 81 4.92 3.35 0.41
C ALA A 81 5.98 3.66 -0.64
N ASN A 82 7.25 3.50 -0.32
CA ASN A 82 8.34 3.72 -1.26
C ASN A 82 8.30 2.75 -2.43
N LEU A 83 7.99 1.48 -2.18
CA LEU A 83 7.80 0.48 -3.22
C LEU A 83 6.59 0.80 -4.10
N ALA A 84 5.46 1.14 -3.49
CA ALA A 84 4.24 1.48 -4.21
C ALA A 84 4.41 2.73 -5.10
N ARG A 85 5.09 3.76 -4.61
CA ARG A 85 5.41 4.97 -5.39
C ARG A 85 6.32 4.66 -6.58
N THR A 86 7.32 3.82 -6.36
CA THR A 86 8.23 3.38 -7.42
C THR A 86 7.46 2.63 -8.51
N GLU A 87 6.57 1.74 -8.13
CA GLU A 87 5.74 0.99 -9.08
C GLU A 87 4.75 1.89 -9.82
N LEU A 88 4.11 2.84 -9.14
CA LEU A 88 3.26 3.85 -9.78
C LEU A 88 4.02 4.67 -10.85
N ARG A 89 5.24 5.07 -10.56
CA ARG A 89 6.08 5.78 -11.55
C ARG A 89 6.37 4.92 -12.77
N LYS A 90 6.64 3.63 -12.58
CA LYS A 90 6.83 2.69 -13.68
C LYS A 90 5.55 2.53 -14.53
N ILE A 91 4.40 2.40 -13.88
CA ILE A 91 3.11 2.30 -14.57
C ILE A 91 2.81 3.55 -15.38
N LYS A 92 3.00 4.73 -14.79
CA LYS A 92 2.79 6.02 -15.48
C LYS A 92 3.71 6.17 -16.69
N ARG A 93 4.99 5.80 -16.58
CA ARG A 93 5.93 5.81 -17.71
C ARG A 93 5.47 4.88 -18.83
N ARG A 94 5.09 3.64 -18.53
CA ARG A 94 4.61 2.68 -19.52
C ARG A 94 3.38 3.20 -20.26
N LYS A 95 2.42 3.80 -19.53
CA LYS A 95 1.24 4.44 -20.16
C LYS A 95 1.63 5.59 -21.08
N THR A 96 2.58 6.43 -20.67
CA THR A 96 3.06 7.54 -21.49
C THR A 96 3.73 7.06 -22.77
N PHE A 97 4.57 6.04 -22.71
CA PHE A 97 5.20 5.43 -23.90
C PHE A 97 4.15 4.81 -24.82
N SER A 98 3.19 4.07 -24.27
CA SER A 98 2.10 3.47 -25.06
C SER A 98 1.24 4.51 -25.77
N VAL A 99 0.93 5.63 -25.12
CA VAL A 99 0.18 6.74 -25.73
C VAL A 99 1.02 7.42 -26.84
N THR A 100 2.31 7.53 -26.66
CA THR A 100 3.21 8.12 -27.65
C THR A 100 3.36 7.22 -28.89
N GLU A 101 3.37 5.91 -28.71
CA GLU A 101 3.36 4.95 -29.83
C GLU A 101 2.01 4.90 -30.55
N LEU A 102 0.91 5.08 -29.84
CA LEU A 102 -0.46 5.09 -30.40
C LEU A 102 -0.87 6.44 -31.01
N SER A 103 -0.15 7.51 -30.75
CA SER A 103 -0.50 8.85 -31.27
C SER A 103 -0.22 9.01 -32.78
N HIS A 104 0.17 7.95 -33.49
CA HIS A 104 0.32 7.98 -34.95
C HIS A 104 -0.89 7.43 -35.70
N ASP A 105 -1.86 6.85 -35.02
CA ASP A 105 -3.15 6.55 -35.65
C ASP A 105 -4.26 6.43 -34.59
N ASP A 106 -5.36 7.13 -34.88
CA ASP A 106 -6.66 7.08 -34.22
C ASP A 106 -6.89 7.78 -32.88
N ARG A 107 -7.62 8.86 -33.06
CA ARG A 107 -8.42 9.66 -32.15
C ARG A 107 -9.49 8.81 -31.46
N GLU A 108 -9.69 9.13 -30.18
CA GLU A 108 -10.91 8.87 -29.42
C GLU A 108 -11.22 7.43 -29.05
N PHE A 109 -10.66 6.96 -27.94
CA PHE A 109 -11.39 6.07 -27.08
C PHE A 109 -11.81 6.80 -25.80
N ILE A 110 -12.90 7.55 -25.89
CA ILE A 110 -13.68 7.95 -24.73
C ILE A 110 -14.34 6.67 -24.21
N ILE A 111 -13.82 6.11 -23.13
CA ILE A 111 -14.55 5.09 -22.38
C ILE A 111 -15.73 5.82 -21.75
N LYS A 112 -16.87 5.77 -22.45
CA LYS A 112 -18.15 6.08 -21.83
C LYS A 112 -18.36 5.09 -20.71
N SER A 113 -18.32 5.57 -19.47
CA SER A 113 -18.82 4.83 -18.33
C SER A 113 -20.29 4.50 -18.59
N THR A 114 -20.58 3.24 -18.78
CA THR A 114 -21.95 2.76 -18.91
C THR A 114 -22.61 2.92 -17.56
N ASP A 115 -23.49 3.88 -17.49
CA ASP A 115 -24.42 4.08 -16.39
C ASP A 115 -25.31 2.83 -16.30
N MET A 116 -25.10 2.01 -15.28
CA MET A 116 -26.04 0.95 -14.92
C MET A 116 -26.75 1.38 -13.64
N GLY A 117 -28.05 1.40 -13.73
CA GLY A 117 -29.00 1.94 -12.77
C GLY A 117 -28.98 1.34 -11.35
N PRO A 118 -29.82 1.89 -10.44
CA PRO A 118 -29.61 1.82 -9.00
C PRO A 118 -30.11 0.52 -8.36
N GLY A 119 -29.19 -0.20 -7.71
CA GLY A 119 -29.49 -1.21 -6.72
C GLY A 119 -28.64 -0.94 -5.48
N GLU A 120 -29.17 -1.19 -4.30
CA GLU A 120 -28.51 -0.87 -3.01
C GLU A 120 -27.14 -1.55 -2.82
N GLU A 121 -26.89 -2.66 -3.49
CA GLU A 121 -25.55 -3.29 -3.55
C GLU A 121 -24.52 -2.47 -4.33
N ASN A 122 -24.97 -1.57 -5.21
CA ASN A 122 -24.10 -0.72 -6.01
C ASN A 122 -23.56 0.51 -5.27
N PHE A 123 -24.19 0.94 -4.16
CA PHE A 123 -23.76 2.15 -3.45
C PHE A 123 -22.37 1.97 -2.81
N SER A 124 -22.15 0.85 -2.13
CA SER A 124 -20.86 0.55 -1.49
C SER A 124 -19.75 0.38 -2.54
N GLN A 125 -20.03 -0.34 -3.63
CA GLN A 125 -19.08 -0.52 -4.73
C GLN A 125 -18.79 0.78 -5.48
N ASN A 126 -19.81 1.61 -5.70
CA ASN A 126 -19.65 2.91 -6.35
C ASN A 126 -18.88 3.89 -5.46
N PHE A 127 -19.12 3.86 -4.15
CA PHE A 127 -18.36 4.65 -3.18
C PHE A 127 -16.90 4.27 -3.20
N GLU A 128 -16.58 2.97 -3.15
CA GLU A 128 -15.21 2.46 -3.23
C GLU A 128 -14.51 2.87 -4.52
N LYS A 129 -15.18 2.75 -5.67
CA LYS A 129 -14.66 3.18 -6.97
C LYS A 129 -14.41 4.69 -7.02
N ASN A 130 -15.29 5.49 -6.43
CA ASN A 130 -15.13 6.94 -6.36
C ASN A 130 -13.96 7.35 -5.47
N VAL A 131 -13.78 6.67 -4.33
CA VAL A 131 -12.62 6.88 -3.45
C VAL A 131 -11.32 6.53 -4.18
N GLN A 132 -11.27 5.39 -4.88
CA GLN A 132 -10.09 5.00 -5.66
C GLN A 132 -9.80 5.99 -6.79
N ARG A 133 -10.82 6.48 -7.47
CA ARG A 133 -10.66 7.51 -8.52
C ARG A 133 -10.11 8.81 -7.95
N ALA A 134 -10.68 9.29 -6.86
CA ALA A 134 -10.21 10.50 -6.19
C ALA A 134 -8.75 10.35 -5.71
N LEU A 135 -8.40 9.20 -5.14
CA LEU A 135 -7.02 8.91 -4.75
C LEU A 135 -6.06 8.87 -5.94
N ALA A 136 -6.50 8.35 -7.10
CA ALA A 136 -5.68 8.28 -8.30
C ALA A 136 -5.35 9.67 -8.87
N GLU A 137 -6.20 10.67 -8.66
CA GLU A 137 -6.01 12.05 -9.12
C GLU A 137 -5.07 12.87 -8.21
N LEU A 138 -4.80 12.40 -6.99
CA LEU A 138 -3.95 13.11 -6.05
C LEU A 138 -2.46 12.93 -6.38
N PRO A 139 -1.63 13.95 -6.12
CA PRO A 139 -0.18 13.76 -6.09
C PRO A 139 0.22 12.69 -5.06
N ASP A 140 1.30 11.95 -5.37
CA ASP A 140 1.70 10.78 -4.59
C ASP A 140 1.95 11.08 -3.10
N ASP A 141 2.46 12.25 -2.78
CA ASP A 141 2.72 12.67 -1.39
C ASP A 141 1.43 12.88 -0.59
N PHE A 142 0.46 13.57 -1.17
CA PHE A 142 -0.86 13.77 -0.55
C PHE A 142 -1.63 12.46 -0.42
N LYS A 143 -1.57 11.63 -1.45
CA LYS A 143 -2.16 10.29 -1.45
C LYS A 143 -1.62 9.45 -0.31
N THR A 144 -0.31 9.44 -0.10
CA THR A 144 0.34 8.70 0.99
C THR A 144 -0.16 9.16 2.35
N ILE A 145 -0.22 10.48 2.58
CA ILE A 145 -0.67 11.04 3.86
C ILE A 145 -2.12 10.67 4.15
N ILE A 146 -3.00 10.78 3.16
CA ILE A 146 -4.42 10.42 3.30
C ILE A 146 -4.58 8.94 3.63
N ILE A 147 -3.89 8.06 2.91
CA ILE A 147 -3.98 6.61 3.15
C ILE A 147 -3.48 6.27 4.55
N LEU A 148 -2.36 6.83 4.98
CA LEU A 148 -1.82 6.57 6.31
C LEU A 148 -2.71 7.14 7.42
N ARG A 149 -3.26 8.34 7.23
CA ARG A 149 -4.09 9.00 8.24
C ARG A 149 -5.49 8.41 8.33
N ASP A 150 -6.19 8.32 7.21
CA ASP A 150 -7.63 8.04 7.21
C ASP A 150 -7.94 6.55 7.04
N ILE A 151 -7.07 5.80 6.37
CA ILE A 151 -7.28 4.37 6.12
C ILE A 151 -6.54 3.51 7.14
N GLN A 152 -5.29 3.84 7.48
CA GLN A 152 -4.48 3.13 8.47
C GLN A 152 -4.56 3.73 9.88
N GLU A 153 -5.31 4.81 10.06
CA GLU A 153 -5.55 5.48 11.34
C GLU A 153 -4.28 5.92 12.08
N LEU A 154 -3.20 6.19 11.35
CA LEU A 154 -1.97 6.70 11.92
C LEU A 154 -2.11 8.19 12.28
N SER A 155 -1.52 8.62 13.39
CA SER A 155 -1.45 10.04 13.75
C SER A 155 -0.47 10.80 12.84
N TYR A 156 -0.63 12.12 12.74
CA TYR A 156 0.30 12.95 11.97
C TYR A 156 1.75 12.86 12.48
N ASP A 157 1.93 12.69 13.80
CA ASP A 157 3.25 12.50 14.40
C ASP A 157 3.90 11.19 13.96
N GLU A 158 3.10 10.14 13.78
CA GLU A 158 3.57 8.85 13.26
C GLU A 158 3.90 8.90 11.76
N ILE A 159 3.18 9.71 10.99
CA ILE A 159 3.41 9.89 9.56
C ILE A 159 4.65 10.73 9.29
N SER A 160 4.92 11.74 10.13
CA SER A 160 6.01 12.70 9.95
C SER A 160 7.40 12.17 10.30
N LYS A 161 7.49 11.07 11.02
CA LYS A 161 8.73 10.41 11.42
C LYS A 161 9.13 9.33 10.43
#